data_c7da3aeb30784bf918dacb97cc19264f
#
_entry.id   c7da3aeb30784bf918dacb97cc19264f
#
_cell.length_a   1.000
_cell.length_b   1.000
_cell.length_c   1.000
_cell.angle_alpha   90.00
_cell.angle_beta   90.00
_cell.angle_gamma   90.00
#
_symmetry.space_group_name_H-M   'P 1'
#
loop_
_entity.id
_entity.type
_entity.pdbx_description
1 polymer ?
#
loop_
_entity_poly.entity_id
_entity_poly.type
_entity_poly.pdbx_seq_one_letter_code
_entity_poly.pdbx_strand_id
1 'polypeptide(L)'
;MRTYMIYLLLTGKRLLRQLPYFLAGLAVMVLLIGMAAFSASKVLYGETSLKKIEVGVVLPEDDALSEKITKMIASLDSVESLCDFSYLEHDEAFQRMKSGELQAVFEVPSGMARGILDGTNQPATIWFPDESGLEGAVFRELAESGSSMLGTSQAAIYAANECLNIHGVPEQIPVSEQDLNRIFLKYAMNREA
;
A
#
# COMPACT_ATOMS: atom_id res chain seq x y z
N MET A 1 -66.78 -14.77 12.21
CA MET A 1 -65.97 -13.57 12.06
C MET A 1 -65.75 -12.80 13.36
N ARG A 2 -66.74 -12.65 14.23
CA ARG A 2 -66.63 -11.91 15.49
C ARG A 2 -65.61 -12.47 16.50
N THR A 3 -65.47 -13.76 16.56
CA THR A 3 -64.55 -14.45 17.48
C THR A 3 -63.07 -14.27 17.10
N TYR A 4 -62.75 -14.24 15.80
CA TYR A 4 -61.40 -13.99 15.31
C TYR A 4 -60.92 -12.56 15.59
N MET A 5 -61.88 -11.59 15.50
CA MET A 5 -61.58 -10.18 15.75
C MET A 5 -61.27 -9.90 17.22
N ILE A 6 -61.99 -10.60 18.13
CA ILE A 6 -61.73 -10.53 19.59
C ILE A 6 -60.38 -11.14 19.93
N TYR A 7 -60.03 -12.26 19.30
CA TYR A 7 -58.75 -12.93 19.50
C TYR A 7 -57.57 -12.05 19.04
N LEU A 8 -57.70 -11.39 17.88
CA LEU A 8 -56.74 -10.46 17.33
C LEU A 8 -56.51 -9.23 18.22
N LEU A 9 -57.60 -8.68 18.77
CA LEU A 9 -57.53 -7.54 19.70
C LEU A 9 -56.88 -7.91 21.04
N LEU A 10 -57.20 -9.09 21.60
CA LEU A 10 -56.58 -9.58 22.84
C LEU A 10 -55.09 -9.90 22.67
N THR A 11 -54.71 -10.52 21.53
CA THR A 11 -53.32 -10.83 21.21
C THR A 11 -52.52 -9.56 20.93
N GLY A 12 -53.13 -8.59 20.21
CA GLY A 12 -52.51 -7.28 19.97
C GLY A 12 -52.27 -6.48 21.25
N LYS A 13 -53.22 -6.50 22.18
CA LYS A 13 -53.10 -5.82 23.48
C LYS A 13 -52.01 -6.46 24.36
N ARG A 14 -51.84 -7.78 24.24
CA ARG A 14 -50.80 -8.53 24.95
C ARG A 14 -49.40 -8.25 24.36
N LEU A 15 -49.31 -8.17 23.05
CA LEU A 15 -48.09 -7.77 22.33
C LEU A 15 -47.67 -6.32 22.67
N LEU A 16 -48.62 -5.38 22.67
CA LEU A 16 -48.36 -4.00 23.05
C LEU A 16 -47.88 -3.86 24.49
N ARG A 17 -48.37 -4.73 25.41
CA ARG A 17 -47.88 -4.73 26.81
C ARG A 17 -46.47 -5.31 26.97
N GLN A 18 -46.04 -6.17 26.05
CA GLN A 18 -44.66 -6.74 26.02
C GLN A 18 -43.68 -5.90 25.21
N LEU A 19 -44.18 -5.00 24.35
CA LEU A 19 -43.39 -4.13 23.50
C LEU A 19 -42.29 -3.33 24.25
N PRO A 20 -42.57 -2.72 25.44
CA PRO A 20 -41.54 -1.97 26.16
C PRO A 20 -40.40 -2.88 26.65
N TYR A 21 -40.68 -4.11 27.03
CA TYR A 21 -39.61 -5.08 27.43
C TYR A 21 -38.78 -5.52 26.24
N PHE A 22 -39.42 -5.70 25.09
CA PHE A 22 -38.73 -6.04 23.84
C PHE A 22 -37.85 -4.88 23.36
N LEU A 23 -38.35 -3.66 23.43
CA LEU A 23 -37.57 -2.46 23.09
C LEU A 23 -36.42 -2.23 24.08
N ALA A 24 -36.63 -2.48 25.37
CA ALA A 24 -35.54 -2.40 26.37
C ALA A 24 -34.45 -3.45 26.11
N GLY A 25 -34.82 -4.70 25.77
CA GLY A 25 -33.89 -5.74 25.40
C GLY A 25 -33.09 -5.38 24.13
N LEU A 26 -33.76 -4.84 23.11
CA LEU A 26 -33.14 -4.38 21.89
C LEU A 26 -32.16 -3.23 22.17
N ALA A 27 -32.55 -2.26 23.00
CA ALA A 27 -31.70 -1.14 23.39
C ALA A 27 -30.42 -1.61 24.12
N VAL A 28 -30.56 -2.56 25.05
CA VAL A 28 -29.41 -3.17 25.74
C VAL A 28 -28.48 -3.88 24.75
N MET A 29 -29.06 -4.62 23.80
CA MET A 29 -28.30 -5.36 22.78
C MET A 29 -27.52 -4.40 21.86
N VAL A 30 -28.16 -3.32 21.41
CA VAL A 30 -27.49 -2.26 20.60
C VAL A 30 -26.38 -1.59 21.39
N LEU A 31 -26.58 -1.35 22.68
CA LEU A 31 -25.59 -0.73 23.56
C LEU A 31 -24.37 -1.67 23.76
N LEU A 32 -24.59 -2.96 23.98
CA LEU A 32 -23.53 -3.94 24.09
C LEU A 32 -22.73 -4.10 22.80
N ILE A 33 -23.42 -4.16 21.65
CA ILE A 33 -22.77 -4.23 20.34
C ILE A 33 -21.97 -2.92 20.08
N GLY A 34 -22.56 -1.77 20.40
CA GLY A 34 -21.89 -0.48 20.27
C GLY A 34 -20.64 -0.37 21.15
N MET A 35 -20.70 -0.83 22.39
CA MET A 35 -19.53 -0.87 23.29
C MET A 35 -18.47 -1.83 22.78
N ALA A 36 -18.85 -3.03 22.31
CA ALA A 36 -17.92 -3.98 21.74
C ALA A 36 -17.24 -3.44 20.46
N ALA A 37 -18.04 -2.84 19.56
CA ALA A 37 -17.54 -2.21 18.35
C ALA A 37 -16.63 -1.00 18.65
N PHE A 38 -17.00 -0.18 19.64
CA PHE A 38 -16.18 0.94 20.08
C PHE A 38 -14.85 0.49 20.71
N SER A 39 -14.89 -0.58 21.52
CA SER A 39 -13.67 -1.16 22.12
C SER A 39 -12.78 -1.79 21.06
N ALA A 40 -13.37 -2.54 20.13
CA ALA A 40 -12.63 -3.11 18.99
C ALA A 40 -12.07 -2.00 18.08
N SER A 41 -12.83 -0.93 17.83
CA SER A 41 -12.35 0.24 17.11
C SER A 41 -11.18 0.91 17.81
N LYS A 42 -11.21 1.07 19.13
CA LYS A 42 -10.08 1.61 19.90
C LYS A 42 -8.85 0.71 19.87
N VAL A 43 -9.02 -0.60 19.85
CA VAL A 43 -7.91 -1.57 19.78
C VAL A 43 -7.34 -1.64 18.37
N LEU A 44 -8.20 -1.59 17.34
CA LEU A 44 -7.80 -1.68 15.95
C LEU A 44 -7.39 -0.33 15.33
N TYR A 45 -8.00 0.77 15.82
CA TYR A 45 -7.78 2.13 15.29
C TYR A 45 -7.38 3.13 16.39
N GLY A 46 -7.22 2.69 17.66
CA GLY A 46 -6.87 3.49 18.80
C GLY A 46 -5.46 4.01 18.72
N GLU A 47 -5.33 5.30 18.44
CA GLU A 47 -4.10 6.10 18.38
C GLU A 47 -3.13 5.79 17.24
N THR A 48 -3.50 4.91 16.32
CA THR A 48 -2.87 4.88 15.02
C THR A 48 -3.59 5.87 14.08
N SER A 49 -3.41 7.18 14.27
CA SER A 49 -3.03 7.93 13.07
C SER A 49 -1.86 7.11 12.55
N LEU A 50 -2.00 6.48 11.38
CA LEU A 50 -0.95 5.68 10.79
C LEU A 50 0.32 6.52 10.87
N LYS A 51 1.18 6.21 11.83
CA LYS A 51 2.46 6.86 11.95
C LYS A 51 3.11 6.56 10.63
N LYS A 52 3.59 7.58 9.93
CA LYS A 52 4.28 7.34 8.67
C LYS A 52 5.33 6.25 8.90
N ILE A 53 5.48 5.38 7.93
CA ILE A 53 6.45 4.29 7.99
C ILE A 53 7.83 4.93 7.77
N GLU A 54 8.67 4.89 8.79
CA GLU A 54 10.02 5.44 8.72
C GLU A 54 10.93 4.48 7.96
N VAL A 55 11.41 4.88 6.80
CA VAL A 55 12.24 4.08 5.90
C VAL A 55 13.60 4.74 5.72
N GLY A 56 14.66 4.03 6.04
CA GLY A 56 16.03 4.44 5.72
C GLY A 56 16.34 4.14 4.26
N VAL A 57 16.91 5.09 3.54
CA VAL A 57 17.36 4.91 2.15
C VAL A 57 18.86 5.04 2.09
N VAL A 58 19.53 3.98 1.63
CA VAL A 58 20.97 3.95 1.39
C VAL A 58 21.20 4.08 -0.11
N LEU A 59 21.83 5.17 -0.51
CA LEU A 59 22.17 5.45 -1.91
C LEU A 59 23.67 5.25 -2.15
N PRO A 60 24.07 4.80 -3.35
CA PRO A 60 25.48 4.77 -3.73
C PRO A 60 26.03 6.20 -3.92
N GLU A 61 27.27 6.43 -3.50
CA GLU A 61 27.90 7.76 -3.47
C GLU A 61 27.97 8.47 -4.83
N ASP A 62 28.06 7.72 -5.95
CA ASP A 62 28.32 8.27 -7.29
C ASP A 62 27.21 8.01 -8.32
N ASP A 63 25.97 7.78 -7.89
CA ASP A 63 24.85 7.49 -8.80
C ASP A 63 23.73 8.52 -8.71
N ALA A 64 23.99 9.70 -9.30
CA ALA A 64 23.03 10.81 -9.36
C ALA A 64 21.68 10.44 -10.06
N LEU A 65 21.69 9.43 -10.95
CA LEU A 65 20.48 8.98 -11.63
C LEU A 65 19.60 8.15 -10.69
N SER A 66 20.19 7.22 -9.97
CA SER A 66 19.48 6.42 -8.96
C SER A 66 18.96 7.30 -7.83
N GLU A 67 19.72 8.31 -7.39
CA GLU A 67 19.29 9.30 -6.41
C GLU A 67 18.05 10.08 -6.90
N LYS A 68 18.09 10.58 -8.14
CA LYS A 68 16.97 11.34 -8.72
C LYS A 68 15.71 10.50 -8.85
N ILE A 69 15.83 9.25 -9.29
CA ILE A 69 14.69 8.33 -9.43
C ILE A 69 14.11 8.00 -8.06
N THR A 70 14.95 7.69 -7.08
CA THR A 70 14.49 7.38 -5.71
C THR A 70 13.77 8.56 -5.08
N LYS A 71 14.30 9.78 -5.21
CA LYS A 71 13.63 11.00 -4.74
C LYS A 71 12.29 11.25 -5.45
N MET A 72 12.20 10.96 -6.75
CA MET A 72 10.96 11.09 -7.50
C MET A 72 9.91 10.08 -7.01
N ILE A 73 10.29 8.84 -6.74
CA ILE A 73 9.38 7.83 -6.19
C ILE A 73 8.92 8.23 -4.79
N ALA A 74 9.83 8.71 -3.95
CA ALA A 74 9.52 9.17 -2.60
C ALA A 74 8.55 10.36 -2.56
N SER A 75 8.54 11.19 -3.62
CA SER A 75 7.65 12.35 -3.75
C SER A 75 6.28 12.05 -4.36
N LEU A 76 5.97 10.81 -4.68
CA LEU A 76 4.62 10.43 -5.13
C LEU A 76 3.63 10.57 -3.97
N ASP A 77 2.49 11.24 -4.16
CA ASP A 77 1.49 11.54 -3.13
C ASP A 77 1.07 10.30 -2.34
N SER A 78 0.91 9.16 -3.04
CA SER A 78 0.56 7.88 -2.42
C SER A 78 1.66 7.33 -1.52
N VAL A 79 2.92 7.59 -1.82
CA VAL A 79 4.09 7.12 -1.06
C VAL A 79 4.38 8.08 0.08
N GLU A 80 4.41 9.38 -0.21
CA GLU A 80 4.65 10.45 0.78
C GLU A 80 3.61 10.46 1.91
N SER A 81 2.36 10.09 1.60
CA SER A 81 1.31 9.99 2.62
C SER A 81 1.50 8.83 3.60
N LEU A 82 2.18 7.76 3.19
CA LEU A 82 2.36 6.52 3.96
C LEU A 82 3.76 6.38 4.55
N CYS A 83 4.78 6.88 3.86
CA CYS A 83 6.18 6.68 4.22
C CYS A 83 6.90 8.00 4.46
N ASP A 84 7.87 7.99 5.37
CA ASP A 84 8.86 9.04 5.54
C ASP A 84 10.25 8.47 5.25
N PHE A 85 10.95 9.07 4.28
CA PHE A 85 12.23 8.56 3.80
C PHE A 85 13.39 9.38 4.35
N SER A 86 14.27 8.71 5.10
CA SER A 86 15.51 9.29 5.60
C SER A 86 16.70 8.76 4.79
N TYR A 87 17.42 9.65 4.13
CA TYR A 87 18.64 9.30 3.38
C TYR A 87 19.82 9.23 4.34
N LEU A 88 20.39 8.04 4.48
CA LEU A 88 21.39 7.72 5.51
C LEU A 88 22.54 6.92 4.91
N GLU A 89 23.67 6.95 5.59
CA GLU A 89 24.77 6.02 5.31
C GLU A 89 24.39 4.59 5.76
N HIS A 90 25.01 3.60 5.14
CA HIS A 90 24.72 2.19 5.39
C HIS A 90 24.71 1.83 6.87
N ASP A 91 25.80 2.14 7.58
CA ASP A 91 25.96 1.76 8.98
C ASP A 91 24.93 2.46 9.91
N GLU A 92 24.64 3.74 9.63
CA GLU A 92 23.65 4.50 10.38
C GLU A 92 22.24 3.96 10.16
N ALA A 93 21.86 3.65 8.91
CA ALA A 93 20.56 3.10 8.56
C ALA A 93 20.31 1.77 9.29
N PHE A 94 21.31 0.87 9.30
CA PHE A 94 21.21 -0.41 9.98
C PHE A 94 21.17 -0.28 11.51
N GLN A 95 21.89 0.68 12.09
CA GLN A 95 21.80 0.96 13.53
C GLN A 95 20.41 1.46 13.92
N ARG A 96 19.85 2.40 13.19
CA ARG A 96 18.50 2.93 13.44
C ARG A 96 17.41 1.88 13.21
N MET A 97 17.59 0.97 12.25
CA MET A 97 16.69 -0.16 12.06
C MET A 97 16.75 -1.12 13.26
N LYS A 98 17.94 -1.43 13.77
CA LYS A 98 18.13 -2.28 14.97
C LYS A 98 17.60 -1.65 16.25
N SER A 99 17.61 -0.32 16.34
CA SER A 99 17.01 0.41 17.49
C SER A 99 15.49 0.52 17.41
N GLY A 100 14.87 0.11 16.28
CA GLY A 100 13.43 0.18 16.05
C GLY A 100 12.93 1.56 15.60
N GLU A 101 13.84 2.50 15.30
CA GLU A 101 13.49 3.81 14.74
C GLU A 101 13.02 3.69 13.30
N LEU A 102 13.62 2.79 12.51
CA LEU A 102 13.25 2.52 11.12
C LEU A 102 12.53 1.18 11.02
N GLN A 103 11.47 1.14 10.26
CA GLN A 103 10.70 -0.07 9.97
C GLN A 103 11.25 -0.86 8.78
N ALA A 104 12.06 -0.22 7.94
CA ALA A 104 12.78 -0.86 6.85
C ALA A 104 13.99 -0.04 6.41
N VAL A 105 14.94 -0.69 5.76
CA VAL A 105 16.06 -0.04 5.05
C VAL A 105 16.01 -0.45 3.58
N PHE A 106 15.92 0.54 2.71
CA PHE A 106 15.93 0.37 1.25
C PHE A 106 17.33 0.69 0.73
N GLU A 107 18.05 -0.32 0.30
CA GLU A 107 19.40 -0.22 -0.22
C GLU A 107 19.40 -0.28 -1.75
N VAL A 108 19.86 0.79 -2.37
CA VAL A 108 19.91 0.96 -3.82
C VAL A 108 21.31 0.63 -4.31
N PRO A 109 21.48 -0.41 -5.14
CA PRO A 109 22.79 -0.75 -5.67
C PRO A 109 23.24 0.29 -6.71
N SER A 110 24.56 0.45 -6.84
CA SER A 110 25.13 1.31 -7.87
C SER A 110 24.75 0.84 -9.27
N GLY A 111 24.29 1.77 -10.11
CA GLY A 111 23.87 1.47 -11.47
C GLY A 111 22.45 0.88 -11.62
N MET A 112 21.64 0.81 -10.55
CA MET A 112 20.28 0.27 -10.61
C MET A 112 19.43 0.99 -11.67
N ALA A 113 19.44 2.30 -11.67
CA ALA A 113 18.66 3.10 -12.61
C ALA A 113 19.07 2.85 -14.07
N ARG A 114 20.37 2.71 -14.32
CA ARG A 114 20.89 2.34 -15.64
C ARG A 114 20.51 0.93 -16.00
N GLY A 115 20.64 -0.02 -15.06
CA GLY A 115 20.25 -1.41 -15.25
C GLY A 115 18.78 -1.57 -15.63
N ILE A 116 17.89 -0.73 -15.09
CA ILE A 116 16.47 -0.67 -15.50
C ILE A 116 16.34 -0.25 -16.98
N LEU A 117 17.12 0.73 -17.41
CA LEU A 117 17.09 1.21 -18.81
C LEU A 117 17.72 0.21 -19.80
N ASP A 118 18.82 -0.42 -19.40
CA ASP A 118 19.60 -1.32 -20.25
C ASP A 118 19.11 -2.79 -20.18
N GLY A 119 18.14 -3.10 -19.33
CA GLY A 119 17.63 -4.46 -19.14
C GLY A 119 18.57 -5.40 -18.37
N THR A 120 19.64 -4.87 -17.75
CA THR A 120 20.61 -5.69 -16.96
C THR A 120 20.15 -5.95 -15.53
N ASN A 121 19.08 -5.33 -15.13
CA ASN A 121 18.33 -5.44 -13.87
C ASN A 121 19.19 -5.76 -12.63
N GLN A 122 19.65 -4.72 -11.93
CA GLN A 122 20.27 -4.86 -10.62
C GLN A 122 19.20 -4.64 -9.55
N PRO A 123 18.81 -5.67 -8.79
CA PRO A 123 17.73 -5.56 -7.84
C PRO A 123 18.15 -4.69 -6.64
N ALA A 124 17.27 -3.78 -6.22
CA ALA A 124 17.37 -3.14 -4.92
C ALA A 124 17.09 -4.16 -3.81
N THR A 125 17.67 -3.94 -2.65
CA THR A 125 17.46 -4.80 -1.48
C THR A 125 16.69 -4.04 -0.41
N ILE A 126 15.69 -4.68 0.18
CA ILE A 126 14.95 -4.13 1.31
C ILE A 126 15.20 -5.00 2.52
N TRP A 127 15.70 -4.37 3.58
CA TRP A 127 15.97 -5.01 4.86
C TRP A 127 14.87 -4.67 5.84
N PHE A 128 14.43 -5.68 6.59
CA PHE A 128 13.43 -5.54 7.64
C PHE A 128 14.03 -6.01 8.96
N PRO A 129 13.62 -5.42 10.10
CA PRO A 129 13.99 -5.96 11.41
C PRO A 129 13.39 -7.35 11.60
N ASP A 130 14.00 -8.17 12.47
CA ASP A 130 13.54 -9.55 12.75
C ASP A 130 12.08 -9.57 13.26
N GLU A 131 11.70 -8.57 14.05
CA GLU A 131 10.33 -8.34 14.50
C GLU A 131 9.75 -7.10 13.80
N SER A 132 9.29 -7.27 12.58
CA SER A 132 8.60 -6.19 11.87
C SER A 132 7.13 -6.14 12.30
N GLY A 133 6.69 -4.99 12.83
CA GLY A 133 5.28 -4.71 13.17
C GLY A 133 4.37 -4.59 11.93
N LEU A 134 3.18 -4.05 12.16
CA LEU A 134 2.20 -3.82 11.10
C LEU A 134 2.75 -2.88 10.02
N GLU A 135 3.48 -1.85 10.41
CA GLU A 135 4.10 -0.85 9.51
C GLU A 135 5.08 -1.52 8.55
N GLY A 136 5.94 -2.39 9.06
CA GLY A 136 6.89 -3.16 8.23
C GLY A 136 6.18 -4.12 7.26
N ALA A 137 5.08 -4.75 7.69
CA ALA A 137 4.28 -5.62 6.83
C ALA A 137 3.59 -4.82 5.71
N VAL A 138 3.05 -3.65 6.02
CA VAL A 138 2.44 -2.75 5.02
C VAL A 138 3.49 -2.24 4.03
N PHE A 139 4.68 -1.87 4.50
CA PHE A 139 5.75 -1.43 3.60
C PHE A 139 6.23 -2.56 2.69
N ARG A 140 6.31 -3.79 3.19
CA ARG A 140 6.66 -4.96 2.38
C ARG A 140 5.66 -5.17 1.23
N GLU A 141 4.36 -5.14 1.53
CA GLU A 141 3.31 -5.29 0.53
C GLU A 141 3.36 -4.16 -0.51
N LEU A 142 3.60 -2.93 -0.07
CA LEU A 142 3.77 -1.77 -0.95
C LEU A 142 4.97 -1.95 -1.88
N ALA A 143 6.11 -2.40 -1.35
CA ALA A 143 7.33 -2.63 -2.11
C ALA A 143 7.18 -3.78 -3.10
N GLU A 144 6.55 -4.90 -2.70
CA GLU A 144 6.26 -6.04 -3.58
C GLU A 144 5.32 -5.63 -4.72
N SER A 145 4.26 -4.87 -4.41
CA SER A 145 3.32 -4.36 -5.41
C SER A 145 4.01 -3.41 -6.40
N GLY A 146 4.83 -2.49 -5.90
CA GLY A 146 5.60 -1.56 -6.74
C GLY A 146 6.61 -2.28 -7.63
N SER A 147 7.34 -3.25 -7.08
CA SER A 147 8.29 -4.08 -7.81
C SER A 147 7.61 -4.91 -8.91
N SER A 148 6.46 -5.52 -8.61
CA SER A 148 5.66 -6.28 -9.58
C SER A 148 5.17 -5.39 -10.73
N MET A 149 4.73 -4.18 -10.43
CA MET A 149 4.30 -3.20 -11.43
C MET A 149 5.45 -2.79 -12.34
N LEU A 150 6.63 -2.50 -11.75
CA LEU A 150 7.84 -2.17 -12.50
C LEU A 150 8.26 -3.33 -13.40
N GLY A 151 8.33 -4.55 -12.87
CA GLY A 151 8.70 -5.74 -13.63
C GLY A 151 7.74 -6.01 -14.80
N THR A 152 6.44 -5.83 -14.61
CA THR A 152 5.44 -5.96 -15.67
C THR A 152 5.64 -4.92 -16.77
N SER A 153 5.92 -3.68 -16.39
CA SER A 153 6.18 -2.58 -17.33
C SER A 153 7.45 -2.82 -18.16
N GLN A 154 8.52 -3.27 -17.50
CA GLN A 154 9.77 -3.64 -18.18
C GLN A 154 9.58 -4.83 -19.15
N ALA A 155 8.89 -5.87 -18.71
CA ALA A 155 8.61 -7.02 -19.56
C ALA A 155 7.86 -6.63 -20.83
N ALA A 156 6.90 -5.70 -20.73
CA ALA A 156 6.16 -5.20 -21.89
C ALA A 156 7.06 -4.40 -22.85
N ILE A 157 7.98 -3.57 -22.32
CA ILE A 157 8.94 -2.81 -23.15
C ILE A 157 9.89 -3.78 -23.88
N TYR A 158 10.44 -4.77 -23.15
CA TYR A 158 11.34 -5.74 -23.78
C TYR A 158 10.65 -6.60 -24.83
N ALA A 159 9.40 -7.03 -24.58
CA ALA A 159 8.61 -7.75 -25.56
C ALA A 159 8.35 -6.91 -26.83
N ALA A 160 8.06 -5.62 -26.66
CA ALA A 160 7.88 -4.71 -27.79
C ALA A 160 9.18 -4.53 -28.60
N ASN A 161 10.32 -4.35 -27.92
CA ASN A 161 11.62 -4.22 -28.55
C ASN A 161 12.00 -5.48 -29.33
N GLU A 162 11.79 -6.66 -28.76
CA GLU A 162 12.01 -7.94 -29.43
C GLU A 162 11.13 -8.09 -30.66
N CYS A 163 9.86 -7.69 -30.57
CA CYS A 163 8.93 -7.69 -31.68
C CYS A 163 9.40 -6.78 -32.83
N LEU A 164 9.90 -5.59 -32.53
CA LEU A 164 10.44 -4.65 -33.52
C LEU A 164 11.71 -5.20 -34.17
N ASN A 165 12.58 -5.86 -33.41
CA ASN A 165 13.79 -6.52 -33.92
C ASN A 165 13.43 -7.65 -34.90
N ILE A 166 12.49 -8.53 -34.52
CA ILE A 166 12.05 -9.65 -35.38
C ILE A 166 11.44 -9.16 -36.69
N HIS A 167 10.74 -8.03 -36.67
CA HIS A 167 10.14 -7.43 -37.86
C HIS A 167 11.09 -6.55 -38.66
N GLY A 168 12.34 -6.43 -38.26
CA GLY A 168 13.40 -5.72 -38.99
C GLY A 168 13.25 -4.20 -38.99
N VAL A 169 12.65 -3.64 -37.91
CA VAL A 169 12.46 -2.18 -37.71
C VAL A 169 13.05 -1.69 -36.38
N PRO A 170 14.32 -2.04 -36.08
CA PRO A 170 14.93 -1.69 -34.79
C PRO A 170 15.08 -0.18 -34.56
N GLU A 171 15.06 0.62 -35.62
CA GLU A 171 15.10 2.10 -35.54
C GLU A 171 13.88 2.70 -34.83
N GLN A 172 12.79 1.94 -34.68
CA GLN A 172 11.59 2.38 -33.97
C GLN A 172 11.64 2.09 -32.46
N ILE A 173 12.62 1.34 -31.98
CA ILE A 173 12.77 0.98 -30.57
C ILE A 173 12.77 2.22 -29.65
N PRO A 174 13.59 3.27 -29.90
CA PRO A 174 13.64 4.43 -29.00
C PRO A 174 12.29 5.18 -28.91
N VAL A 175 11.54 5.24 -30.01
CA VAL A 175 10.21 5.88 -30.04
C VAL A 175 9.20 5.03 -29.28
N SER A 176 9.21 3.72 -29.49
CA SER A 176 8.34 2.76 -28.79
C SER A 176 8.59 2.79 -27.27
N GLU A 177 9.84 2.77 -26.84
CA GLU A 177 10.20 2.85 -25.42
C GLU A 177 9.72 4.17 -24.79
N GLN A 178 9.89 5.29 -25.46
CA GLN A 178 9.42 6.58 -24.96
C GLN A 178 7.90 6.62 -24.84
N ASP A 179 7.16 6.09 -25.80
CA ASP A 179 5.71 6.04 -25.78
C ASP A 179 5.18 5.09 -24.69
N LEU A 180 5.76 3.90 -24.56
CA LEU A 180 5.41 2.94 -23.52
C LEU A 180 5.70 3.50 -22.12
N ASN A 181 6.88 4.08 -21.92
CA ASN A 181 7.22 4.70 -20.62
C ASN A 181 6.24 5.84 -20.27
N ARG A 182 5.86 6.67 -21.24
CA ARG A 182 4.86 7.73 -21.05
C ARG A 182 3.50 7.15 -20.67
N ILE A 183 3.07 6.07 -21.31
CA ILE A 183 1.81 5.39 -21.02
C ILE A 183 1.85 4.81 -19.59
N PHE A 184 2.89 4.07 -19.25
CA PHE A 184 3.03 3.48 -17.91
C PHE A 184 3.06 4.53 -16.81
N LEU A 185 3.83 5.61 -16.98
CA LEU A 185 3.86 6.72 -16.02
C LEU A 185 2.49 7.37 -15.88
N LYS A 186 1.77 7.60 -16.98
CA LYS A 186 0.41 8.14 -16.94
C LYS A 186 -0.53 7.26 -16.12
N TYR A 187 -0.49 5.95 -16.32
CA TYR A 187 -1.34 5.01 -15.57
C TYR A 187 -0.88 4.83 -14.12
N ALA A 188 0.41 4.89 -13.85
CA ALA A 188 0.94 4.82 -12.49
C ALA A 188 0.57 6.06 -11.65
N MET A 189 0.59 7.24 -12.27
CA MET A 189 0.31 8.50 -11.59
C MET A 189 -1.18 8.89 -11.58
N ASN A 190 -2.00 8.39 -12.53
CA ASN A 190 -3.44 8.71 -12.65
C ASN A 190 -4.33 7.62 -12.04
N ARG A 191 -4.01 7.11 -10.88
CA ARG A 191 -4.86 6.14 -10.17
C ARG A 191 -6.08 6.77 -9.46
N GLU A 192 -6.29 8.08 -9.64
CA GLU A 192 -7.46 8.81 -9.17
C GLU A 192 -8.43 9.11 -10.33
N ALA A 193 -8.95 8.06 -10.96
CA ALA A 193 -10.07 8.21 -11.89
C ALA A 193 -11.04 7.04 -11.75
#